data_bae94adb170db5a24fc8a85fe23ebd0f
#
_entry.id   bae94adb170db5a24fc8a85fe23ebd0f
#
_cell.length_a   1.000
_cell.length_b   1.000
_cell.length_c   1.000
_cell.angle_alpha   90.00
_cell.angle_beta   90.00
_cell.angle_gamma   90.00
#
_symmetry.space_group_name_H-M   'P 1'
#
loop_
_entity.id
_entity.type
_entity.pdbx_description
1 polymer ?
#
loop_
_entity_poly.entity_id
_entity_poly.type
_entity_poly.pdbx_seq_one_letter_code
_entity_poly.pdbx_strand_id
1 'polypeptide(L)'
;PKPYLGFGTRIRKSPFFESTLKWGCKEYTTYNHMYFPVYYNTPEEDFWSLVNDVTLWDVSVERQVEIKGPDATKFTQLLTPRNLSDCAVDQCKYVLNTNYEGGILSDPILLRIAEDHWWYSISDSDLLLWAMGVAGKDKYDIELREPDVSPLQVQGPKSRELMTELFGSWINDLKYYWCRQTEIKGIPVVISRTGWSGEIGYEVYLRDEKKGADLYEMIMAAGEKHKIAPTGPSQIRRVEAGIFSYFQDMRVTDNPFEIGMDRLVDLEMEADFVGKEALKKIKQEGIKRKLVGIEILGDPISKVVPPEYTPGYFVPDHWPIFDDKEEIGYVTSKCYSPRLEKNIGYAFIPIGYSKEGTEFTIKSPYTNLKAIVVPMPFYDPKKKIPIK
;
A
#
# COMPACT_ATOMS: atom_id res chain seq x y z
N PRO A 1 24.67 21.16 -4.86
CA PRO A 1 23.58 21.34 -3.90
C PRO A 1 22.44 20.38 -4.27
N LYS A 2 21.94 19.62 -3.29
CA LYS A 2 20.77 18.79 -3.52
C LYS A 2 19.54 19.70 -3.71
N PRO A 3 18.67 19.44 -4.70
CA PRO A 3 17.37 20.08 -4.72
C PRO A 3 16.57 19.66 -3.48
N TYR A 4 15.72 20.53 -2.98
CA TYR A 4 14.82 20.23 -1.88
C TYR A 4 13.37 20.49 -2.30
N LEU A 5 12.44 19.76 -1.73
CA LEU A 5 11.02 20.00 -1.95
C LEU A 5 10.57 21.20 -1.09
N GLY A 6 10.17 22.29 -1.74
CA GLY A 6 9.62 23.45 -1.04
C GLY A 6 8.20 23.19 -0.53
N PHE A 7 7.91 23.65 0.70
CA PHE A 7 6.55 23.60 1.22
C PHE A 7 5.68 24.65 0.53
N GLY A 8 4.45 24.28 0.15
CA GLY A 8 3.52 25.15 -0.55
C GLY A 8 2.08 24.68 -0.41
N THR A 9 1.15 25.59 -0.75
CA THR A 9 -0.30 25.36 -0.59
C THR A 9 -0.90 24.31 -1.53
N ARG A 10 -0.14 23.89 -2.56
CA ARG A 10 -0.59 22.86 -3.53
C ARG A 10 -0.48 21.44 -2.97
N ILE A 11 0.32 21.25 -1.93
CA ILE A 11 0.52 19.98 -1.25
C ILE A 11 -0.03 20.14 0.16
N ARG A 12 -0.96 19.28 0.53
CA ARG A 12 -1.68 19.35 1.80
C ARG A 12 -0.83 18.71 2.91
N LYS A 13 -0.86 19.31 4.10
CA LYS A 13 -0.35 18.71 5.32
C LYS A 13 -1.39 17.75 5.90
N SER A 14 -0.92 16.67 6.52
CA SER A 14 -1.75 15.81 7.36
C SER A 14 -2.04 16.47 8.72
N PRO A 15 -3.03 15.99 9.48
CA PRO A 15 -3.24 16.46 10.87
C PRO A 15 -2.08 16.06 11.81
N PHE A 16 -1.18 15.18 11.38
CA PHE A 16 -0.01 14.71 12.12
C PHE A 16 1.29 15.38 11.68
N PHE A 17 1.27 16.20 10.64
CA PHE A 17 2.47 16.75 10.00
C PHE A 17 3.42 17.44 10.98
N GLU A 18 2.92 18.28 11.89
CA GLU A 18 3.76 18.99 12.85
C GLU A 18 4.38 18.02 13.89
N SER A 19 3.68 16.94 14.25
CA SER A 19 4.23 15.86 15.07
C SER A 19 5.34 15.10 14.33
N THR A 20 5.19 14.81 13.04
CA THR A 20 6.24 14.15 12.26
C THR A 20 7.52 14.98 12.18
N LEU A 21 7.40 16.31 12.03
CA LEU A 21 8.54 17.23 12.10
C LEU A 21 9.20 17.24 13.49
N LYS A 22 8.39 17.35 14.55
CA LYS A 22 8.87 17.33 15.94
C LYS A 22 9.65 16.05 16.26
N TRP A 23 9.19 14.91 15.75
CA TRP A 23 9.83 13.60 15.93
C TRP A 23 10.99 13.34 14.97
N GLY A 24 11.36 14.33 14.13
CA GLY A 24 12.60 14.33 13.37
C GLY A 24 12.51 13.66 12.00
N CYS A 25 11.36 13.72 11.32
CA CYS A 25 11.26 13.29 9.93
C CYS A 25 12.28 14.03 9.06
N LYS A 26 13.12 13.27 8.35
CA LYS A 26 14.25 13.80 7.55
C LYS A 26 13.89 14.04 6.09
N GLU A 27 12.87 13.35 5.58
CA GLU A 27 12.48 13.45 4.18
C GLU A 27 10.97 13.25 4.02
N TYR A 28 10.40 14.08 3.16
CA TYR A 28 9.04 13.96 2.69
C TYR A 28 9.02 13.77 1.18
N THR A 29 8.12 12.95 0.70
CA THR A 29 7.70 12.88 -0.71
C THR A 29 6.26 13.36 -0.85
N THR A 30 5.73 13.31 -2.07
CA THR A 30 4.34 13.64 -2.35
C THR A 30 3.57 12.37 -2.71
N TYR A 31 2.40 12.19 -2.13
CA TYR A 31 1.48 11.10 -2.40
C TYR A 31 0.05 11.64 -2.24
N ASN A 32 -0.84 11.40 -3.18
CA ASN A 32 -2.22 11.94 -3.17
C ASN A 32 -2.31 13.45 -2.86
N HIS A 33 -1.37 14.25 -3.41
CA HIS A 33 -1.26 15.70 -3.17
C HIS A 33 -1.03 16.08 -1.69
N MET A 34 -0.40 15.20 -0.92
CA MET A 34 -0.06 15.42 0.48
C MET A 34 1.43 15.18 0.73
N TYR A 35 1.98 15.84 1.76
CA TYR A 35 3.32 15.51 2.26
C TYR A 35 3.29 14.15 2.94
N PHE A 36 4.18 13.28 2.51
CA PHE A 36 4.29 11.92 3.00
C PHE A 36 5.66 11.69 3.64
N PRO A 37 5.74 11.38 4.95
CA PRO A 37 7.01 11.09 5.61
C PRO A 37 7.64 9.83 5.04
N VAL A 38 8.94 9.90 4.68
CA VAL A 38 9.66 8.78 4.06
C VAL A 38 10.51 8.04 5.08
N TYR A 39 11.37 8.75 5.83
CA TYR A 39 12.19 8.13 6.86
C TYR A 39 12.64 9.14 7.93
N TYR A 40 13.03 8.60 9.09
CA TYR A 40 13.48 9.35 10.27
C TYR A 40 14.95 9.03 10.61
N ASN A 41 15.38 7.80 10.40
CA ASN A 41 16.76 7.38 10.58
C ASN A 41 17.37 6.97 9.23
N THR A 42 18.03 5.84 9.13
CA THR A 42 18.34 5.20 7.86
C THR A 42 17.23 4.20 7.50
N PRO A 43 17.00 3.90 6.24
CA PRO A 43 16.01 2.88 5.84
C PRO A 43 16.25 1.50 6.47
N GLU A 44 17.51 1.16 6.76
CA GLU A 44 17.86 -0.08 7.45
C GLU A 44 17.48 -0.04 8.94
N GLU A 45 17.78 1.07 9.65
CA GLU A 45 17.38 1.24 11.04
C GLU A 45 15.86 1.25 11.19
N ASP A 46 15.14 1.97 10.30
CA ASP A 46 13.68 2.00 10.28
C ASP A 46 13.10 0.60 9.98
N PHE A 47 13.74 -0.17 9.08
CA PHE A 47 13.38 -1.57 8.82
C PHE A 47 13.54 -2.46 10.07
N TRP A 48 14.68 -2.36 10.77
CA TRP A 48 14.92 -3.17 11.97
C TRP A 48 14.00 -2.78 13.13
N SER A 49 13.63 -1.49 13.25
CA SER A 49 12.63 -1.04 14.23
C SER A 49 11.26 -1.66 13.93
N LEU A 50 10.87 -1.73 12.67
CA LEU A 50 9.60 -2.34 12.25
C LEU A 50 9.55 -3.84 12.56
N VAL A 51 10.59 -4.58 12.22
CA VAL A 51 10.55 -6.06 12.32
C VAL A 51 10.86 -6.60 13.71
N ASN A 52 11.45 -5.79 14.60
CA ASN A 52 11.82 -6.19 15.96
C ASN A 52 10.91 -5.60 17.05
N ASP A 53 10.36 -4.41 16.82
CA ASP A 53 9.66 -3.63 17.86
C ASP A 53 8.28 -3.18 17.37
N VAL A 54 8.04 -1.89 17.31
CA VAL A 54 6.81 -1.28 16.77
C VAL A 54 7.13 0.07 16.16
N THR A 55 6.46 0.41 15.07
CA THR A 55 6.61 1.69 14.39
C THR A 55 5.28 2.41 14.23
N LEU A 56 5.33 3.75 14.20
CA LEU A 56 4.19 4.61 13.89
C LEU A 56 4.44 5.33 12.58
N TRP A 57 3.48 5.21 11.64
CA TRP A 57 3.53 5.83 10.32
C TRP A 57 2.38 6.81 10.15
N ASP A 58 2.66 8.02 9.71
CA ASP A 58 1.64 8.91 9.17
C ASP A 58 1.35 8.50 7.73
N VAL A 59 0.22 7.85 7.54
CA VAL A 59 -0.28 7.41 6.24
C VAL A 59 -1.57 8.13 5.84
N SER A 60 -1.79 9.34 6.34
CA SER A 60 -2.95 10.17 5.97
C SER A 60 -3.07 10.42 4.47
N VAL A 61 -1.98 10.23 3.75
CA VAL A 61 -1.92 10.24 2.28
C VAL A 61 -2.82 9.18 1.63
N GLU A 62 -3.18 8.12 2.36
CA GLU A 62 -4.22 7.16 1.99
C GLU A 62 -5.60 7.80 2.26
N ARG A 63 -5.93 8.83 1.48
CA ARG A 63 -7.18 9.58 1.59
C ARG A 63 -8.36 8.63 1.49
N GLN A 64 -9.43 8.95 2.22
CA GLN A 64 -10.63 8.14 2.18
C GLN A 64 -11.58 8.61 1.10
N VAL A 65 -12.20 7.67 0.37
CA VAL A 65 -13.37 7.93 -0.46
C VAL A 65 -14.57 7.33 0.26
N GLU A 66 -15.43 8.21 0.79
CA GLU A 66 -16.65 7.82 1.49
C GLU A 66 -17.80 7.68 0.52
N ILE A 67 -18.51 6.55 0.60
CA ILE A 67 -19.74 6.26 -0.13
C ILE A 67 -20.80 5.90 0.88
N LYS A 68 -21.84 6.73 0.98
CA LYS A 68 -22.91 6.56 1.96
C LYS A 68 -24.28 6.81 1.34
N GLY A 69 -25.28 6.03 1.69
CA GLY A 69 -26.66 6.18 1.24
C GLY A 69 -27.27 4.88 0.77
N PRO A 70 -28.56 4.89 0.40
CA PRO A 70 -29.31 3.68 0.03
C PRO A 70 -28.69 2.84 -1.08
N ASP A 71 -28.05 3.48 -2.05
CA ASP A 71 -27.36 2.79 -3.16
C ASP A 71 -25.86 2.55 -2.90
N ALA A 72 -25.31 2.85 -1.71
CA ALA A 72 -23.89 2.82 -1.43
C ALA A 72 -23.27 1.44 -1.69
N THR A 73 -23.89 0.37 -1.21
CA THR A 73 -23.37 -1.00 -1.41
C THR A 73 -23.36 -1.40 -2.88
N LYS A 74 -24.42 -1.10 -3.61
CA LYS A 74 -24.52 -1.35 -5.06
C LYS A 74 -23.46 -0.57 -5.83
N PHE A 75 -23.28 0.71 -5.51
CA PHE A 75 -22.29 1.56 -6.17
C PHE A 75 -20.85 1.16 -5.83
N THR A 76 -20.57 0.81 -4.58
CA THR A 76 -19.28 0.29 -4.16
C THR A 76 -18.92 -0.99 -4.91
N GLN A 77 -19.89 -1.93 -5.08
CA GLN A 77 -19.69 -3.14 -5.87
C GLN A 77 -19.38 -2.82 -7.34
N LEU A 78 -20.03 -1.82 -7.92
CA LEU A 78 -19.78 -1.41 -9.32
C LEU A 78 -18.33 -0.96 -9.55
N LEU A 79 -17.65 -0.42 -8.55
CA LEU A 79 -16.30 0.10 -8.65
C LEU A 79 -15.21 -0.96 -8.51
N THR A 80 -15.53 -2.21 -8.16
CA THR A 80 -14.52 -3.25 -7.93
C THR A 80 -14.88 -4.60 -8.56
N PRO A 81 -13.90 -5.30 -9.16
CA PRO A 81 -14.10 -6.65 -9.67
C PRO A 81 -14.20 -7.72 -8.56
N ARG A 82 -13.92 -7.35 -7.31
CA ARG A 82 -14.05 -8.27 -6.18
C ARG A 82 -15.49 -8.38 -5.71
N ASN A 83 -15.97 -9.60 -5.52
CA ASN A 83 -17.29 -9.84 -4.97
C ASN A 83 -17.36 -9.37 -3.51
N LEU A 84 -18.33 -8.49 -3.21
CA LEU A 84 -18.56 -7.91 -1.90
C LEU A 84 -19.77 -8.49 -1.18
N SER A 85 -20.50 -9.44 -1.76
CA SER A 85 -21.75 -10.00 -1.20
C SER A 85 -21.56 -10.62 0.19
N ASP A 86 -20.35 -11.13 0.48
CA ASP A 86 -19.96 -11.73 1.77
C ASP A 86 -19.23 -10.75 2.72
N CYS A 87 -19.10 -9.47 2.36
CA CYS A 87 -18.45 -8.48 3.20
C CYS A 87 -19.40 -8.01 4.30
N ALA A 88 -19.15 -8.40 5.54
CA ALA A 88 -19.96 -7.99 6.68
C ALA A 88 -19.68 -6.53 7.10
N VAL A 89 -20.59 -5.91 7.87
CA VAL A 89 -20.31 -4.65 8.58
C VAL A 89 -19.10 -4.86 9.50
N ASP A 90 -18.25 -3.87 9.62
CA ASP A 90 -16.96 -3.91 10.33
C ASP A 90 -15.90 -4.83 9.70
N GLN A 91 -16.15 -5.35 8.51
CA GLN A 91 -15.15 -6.10 7.75
C GLN A 91 -14.42 -5.21 6.73
N CYS A 92 -13.12 -5.49 6.55
CA CYS A 92 -12.28 -4.87 5.53
C CYS A 92 -11.97 -5.86 4.40
N LYS A 93 -11.72 -5.34 3.19
CA LYS A 93 -11.25 -6.14 2.05
C LYS A 93 -10.17 -5.37 1.28
N TYR A 94 -9.09 -6.03 0.89
CA TYR A 94 -8.18 -5.50 -0.13
C TYR A 94 -8.83 -5.70 -1.49
N VAL A 95 -9.03 -4.64 -2.25
CA VAL A 95 -9.72 -4.67 -3.54
C VAL A 95 -8.90 -3.96 -4.61
N LEU A 96 -9.30 -4.15 -5.85
CA LEU A 96 -8.83 -3.34 -6.99
C LEU A 96 -10.00 -2.51 -7.50
N ASN A 97 -9.71 -1.34 -8.03
CA ASN A 97 -10.65 -0.58 -8.84
C ASN A 97 -10.16 -0.63 -10.28
N THR A 98 -11.05 -0.84 -11.23
CA THR A 98 -10.70 -0.97 -12.64
C THR A 98 -11.43 0.05 -13.50
N ASN A 99 -10.80 0.45 -14.61
CA ASN A 99 -11.44 1.25 -15.65
C ASN A 99 -12.20 0.35 -16.63
N TYR A 100 -12.81 0.95 -17.65
CA TYR A 100 -13.63 0.23 -18.65
C TYR A 100 -12.80 -0.73 -19.51
N GLU A 101 -11.50 -0.50 -19.65
CA GLU A 101 -10.57 -1.38 -20.38
C GLU A 101 -9.97 -2.48 -19.48
N GLY A 102 -10.35 -2.56 -18.20
CA GLY A 102 -9.85 -3.52 -17.24
C GLY A 102 -8.51 -3.14 -16.60
N GLY A 103 -8.03 -1.91 -16.86
CA GLY A 103 -6.81 -1.38 -16.25
C GLY A 103 -7.01 -0.98 -14.78
N ILE A 104 -5.97 -1.12 -13.97
CA ILE A 104 -6.02 -0.88 -12.52
C ILE A 104 -5.93 0.62 -12.24
N LEU A 105 -6.93 1.17 -11.54
CA LEU A 105 -6.98 2.58 -11.14
C LEU A 105 -6.48 2.81 -9.72
N SER A 106 -6.66 1.84 -8.84
CA SER A 106 -6.29 1.90 -7.42
C SER A 106 -6.34 0.51 -6.82
N ASP A 107 -5.65 0.31 -5.69
CA ASP A 107 -5.62 -0.96 -4.94
C ASP A 107 -5.89 -0.73 -3.44
N PRO A 108 -7.05 -0.15 -3.10
CA PRO A 108 -7.34 0.28 -1.74
C PRO A 108 -7.66 -0.85 -0.77
N ILE A 109 -7.60 -0.51 0.52
CA ILE A 109 -8.36 -1.22 1.54
C ILE A 109 -9.78 -0.64 1.56
N LEU A 110 -10.78 -1.51 1.43
CA LEU A 110 -12.19 -1.18 1.54
C LEU A 110 -12.67 -1.54 2.94
N LEU A 111 -13.32 -0.60 3.65
CA LEU A 111 -13.92 -0.79 4.97
C LEU A 111 -15.44 -0.66 4.85
N ARG A 112 -16.19 -1.63 5.37
CA ARG A 112 -17.65 -1.50 5.51
C ARG A 112 -17.96 -0.96 6.90
N ILE A 113 -18.23 0.34 6.99
CA ILE A 113 -18.43 1.07 8.27
C ILE A 113 -19.83 0.85 8.84
N ALA A 114 -20.84 0.70 7.97
CA ALA A 114 -22.21 0.36 8.30
C ALA A 114 -22.89 -0.31 7.10
N GLU A 115 -24.18 -0.66 7.19
CA GLU A 115 -24.92 -1.32 6.09
C GLU A 115 -24.79 -0.55 4.77
N ASP A 116 -25.01 0.74 4.79
CA ASP A 116 -24.99 1.63 3.62
C ASP A 116 -23.88 2.68 3.73
N HIS A 117 -22.71 2.29 4.26
CA HIS A 117 -21.59 3.19 4.50
C HIS A 117 -20.25 2.49 4.31
N TRP A 118 -19.48 2.96 3.32
CA TRP A 118 -18.20 2.37 2.90
C TRP A 118 -17.13 3.44 2.81
N TRP A 119 -15.87 3.04 3.11
CA TRP A 119 -14.67 3.81 2.86
C TRP A 119 -13.69 3.03 1.99
N TYR A 120 -13.19 3.65 0.93
CA TYR A 120 -11.97 3.24 0.27
C TYR A 120 -10.80 4.03 0.86
N SER A 121 -9.83 3.37 1.49
CA SER A 121 -8.53 3.92 1.87
C SER A 121 -7.61 3.75 0.67
N ILE A 122 -7.41 4.84 -0.10
CA ILE A 122 -6.90 4.76 -1.47
C ILE A 122 -5.38 4.76 -1.55
N SER A 123 -4.84 4.11 -2.58
CA SER A 123 -3.48 4.33 -3.04
C SER A 123 -3.34 5.68 -3.76
N ASP A 124 -2.15 6.00 -4.29
CA ASP A 124 -1.89 7.27 -5.02
C ASP A 124 -2.72 7.35 -6.30
N SER A 125 -3.96 7.82 -6.19
CA SER A 125 -4.93 7.77 -7.28
C SER A 125 -6.04 8.81 -7.14
N ASP A 126 -6.65 9.18 -8.26
CA ASP A 126 -7.81 10.08 -8.31
C ASP A 126 -9.14 9.33 -8.22
N LEU A 127 -9.23 8.30 -7.35
CA LEU A 127 -10.40 7.42 -7.26
C LEU A 127 -11.68 8.18 -6.95
N LEU A 128 -11.64 9.25 -6.14
CA LEU A 128 -12.82 10.06 -5.85
C LEU A 128 -13.40 10.71 -7.13
N LEU A 129 -12.53 11.30 -7.95
CA LEU A 129 -12.98 11.94 -9.20
C LEU A 129 -13.50 10.91 -10.20
N TRP A 130 -12.84 9.73 -10.26
CA TRP A 130 -13.33 8.60 -11.04
C TRP A 130 -14.71 8.14 -10.58
N ALA A 131 -14.89 7.93 -9.28
CA ALA A 131 -16.17 7.50 -8.69
C ALA A 131 -17.29 8.53 -8.97
N MET A 132 -17.00 9.84 -8.84
CA MET A 132 -17.93 10.91 -9.21
C MET A 132 -18.34 10.84 -10.68
N GLY A 133 -17.37 10.58 -11.57
CA GLY A 133 -17.66 10.42 -13.00
C GLY A 133 -18.54 9.21 -13.31
N VAL A 134 -18.26 8.06 -12.67
CA VAL A 134 -19.05 6.83 -12.83
C VAL A 134 -20.45 6.97 -12.22
N ALA A 135 -20.57 7.64 -11.06
CA ALA A 135 -21.86 7.89 -10.42
C ALA A 135 -22.79 8.72 -11.29
N GLY A 136 -22.21 9.65 -12.06
CA GLY A 136 -23.01 10.59 -12.86
C GLY A 136 -23.90 11.46 -11.96
N LYS A 137 -24.75 12.27 -12.60
CA LYS A 137 -25.70 13.11 -11.87
C LYS A 137 -27.00 12.33 -11.65
N ASP A 138 -27.45 12.29 -10.40
CA ASP A 138 -28.77 11.76 -10.00
C ASP A 138 -29.06 10.29 -10.39
N LYS A 139 -28.00 9.50 -10.66
CA LYS A 139 -28.13 8.08 -11.04
C LYS A 139 -28.18 7.14 -9.84
N TYR A 140 -27.59 7.57 -8.72
CA TYR A 140 -27.52 6.81 -7.47
C TYR A 140 -27.89 7.72 -6.29
N ASP A 141 -28.60 7.18 -5.33
CA ASP A 141 -28.91 7.87 -4.05
C ASP A 141 -27.75 7.63 -3.07
N ILE A 142 -26.67 8.41 -3.26
CA ILE A 142 -25.45 8.33 -2.46
C ILE A 142 -24.86 9.72 -2.19
N GLU A 143 -24.24 9.85 -1.03
CA GLU A 143 -23.24 10.87 -0.73
C GLU A 143 -21.86 10.32 -1.07
N LEU A 144 -21.09 11.04 -1.90
CA LEU A 144 -19.76 10.68 -2.35
C LEU A 144 -18.81 11.84 -2.08
N ARG A 145 -17.86 11.64 -1.16
CA ARG A 145 -16.94 12.70 -0.71
C ARG A 145 -15.64 12.15 -0.11
N GLU A 146 -14.69 13.04 0.17
CA GLU A 146 -13.61 12.81 1.10
C GLU A 146 -14.08 13.22 2.51
N PRO A 147 -14.13 12.30 3.49
CA PRO A 147 -14.50 12.61 4.88
C PRO A 147 -13.31 13.19 5.65
N ASP A 148 -13.57 13.77 6.83
CA ASP A 148 -12.53 14.11 7.82
C ASP A 148 -12.05 12.83 8.50
N VAL A 149 -11.15 12.10 7.81
CA VAL A 149 -10.57 10.84 8.27
C VAL A 149 -9.11 10.75 7.84
N SER A 150 -8.22 10.52 8.79
CA SER A 150 -6.78 10.44 8.55
C SER A 150 -6.18 9.22 9.25
N PRO A 151 -5.61 8.25 8.52
CA PRO A 151 -5.03 7.05 9.11
C PRO A 151 -3.60 7.24 9.59
N LEU A 152 -3.30 6.60 10.74
CA LEU A 152 -1.97 6.22 11.21
C LEU A 152 -1.83 4.70 11.12
N GLN A 153 -0.64 4.19 10.85
CA GLN A 153 -0.33 2.77 10.97
C GLN A 153 0.58 2.51 12.18
N VAL A 154 0.17 1.55 13.02
CA VAL A 154 0.95 1.02 14.15
C VAL A 154 1.37 -0.40 13.77
N GLN A 155 2.62 -0.58 13.35
CA GLN A 155 3.08 -1.82 12.72
C GLN A 155 4.28 -2.41 13.46
N GLY A 156 4.36 -3.74 13.50
CA GLY A 156 5.46 -4.49 14.10
C GLY A 156 5.02 -5.46 15.20
N PRO A 157 5.91 -6.36 15.66
CA PRO A 157 5.55 -7.46 16.59
C PRO A 157 4.98 -6.99 17.92
N LYS A 158 5.32 -5.80 18.40
CA LYS A 158 4.79 -5.23 19.66
C LYS A 158 3.55 -4.35 19.49
N SER A 159 3.04 -4.22 18.26
CA SER A 159 1.86 -3.39 17.98
C SER A 159 0.62 -3.85 18.73
N ARG A 160 0.41 -5.17 18.88
CA ARG A 160 -0.74 -5.70 19.63
C ARG A 160 -0.73 -5.30 21.09
N GLU A 161 0.42 -5.39 21.74
CA GLU A 161 0.57 -5.01 23.15
C GLU A 161 0.28 -3.53 23.36
N LEU A 162 0.89 -2.68 22.53
CA LEU A 162 0.65 -1.24 22.54
C LEU A 162 -0.82 -0.89 22.30
N MET A 163 -1.43 -1.47 21.29
CA MET A 163 -2.83 -1.21 20.96
C MET A 163 -3.78 -1.72 22.06
N THR A 164 -3.45 -2.85 22.69
CA THR A 164 -4.22 -3.38 23.84
C THR A 164 -4.16 -2.42 25.04
N GLU A 165 -3.04 -1.78 25.30
CA GLU A 165 -2.91 -0.79 26.37
C GLU A 165 -3.70 0.48 26.07
N LEU A 166 -3.69 0.94 24.83
CA LEU A 166 -4.40 2.15 24.43
C LEU A 166 -5.91 1.97 24.38
N PHE A 167 -6.37 0.84 23.85
CA PHE A 167 -7.78 0.65 23.49
C PHE A 167 -8.49 -0.48 24.25
N GLY A 168 -7.74 -1.29 25.01
CA GLY A 168 -8.30 -2.38 25.81
C GLY A 168 -8.17 -3.77 25.17
N SER A 169 -8.56 -4.78 25.95
CA SER A 169 -8.33 -6.19 25.61
C SER A 169 -9.04 -6.69 24.35
N TRP A 170 -10.09 -6.01 23.90
CA TRP A 170 -10.82 -6.38 22.68
C TRP A 170 -9.95 -6.34 21.42
N ILE A 171 -8.82 -5.62 21.44
CA ILE A 171 -7.82 -5.59 20.35
C ILE A 171 -7.32 -7.02 20.05
N ASN A 172 -7.21 -7.88 21.05
CA ASN A 172 -6.76 -9.25 20.88
C ASN A 172 -7.74 -10.12 20.09
N ASP A 173 -9.02 -9.76 20.09
CA ASP A 173 -10.09 -10.46 19.39
C ASP A 173 -10.39 -9.89 18.01
N LEU A 174 -9.79 -8.72 17.67
CA LEU A 174 -9.96 -8.09 16.36
C LEU A 174 -9.27 -8.94 15.29
N LYS A 175 -10.07 -9.52 14.40
CA LYS A 175 -9.59 -10.39 13.33
C LYS A 175 -8.86 -9.63 12.23
N TYR A 176 -7.95 -10.29 11.55
CA TYR A 176 -7.28 -9.75 10.37
C TYR A 176 -8.30 -9.37 9.29
N TYR A 177 -8.19 -8.17 8.74
CA TYR A 177 -9.17 -7.52 7.84
C TYR A 177 -10.54 -7.27 8.48
N TRP A 178 -10.55 -6.94 9.78
CA TRP A 178 -11.73 -6.41 10.47
C TRP A 178 -11.40 -5.07 11.10
N CYS A 179 -12.43 -4.26 11.32
CA CYS A 179 -12.31 -2.97 11.98
C CYS A 179 -13.33 -2.82 13.09
N ARG A 180 -13.15 -1.79 13.90
CA ARG A 180 -14.09 -1.40 14.96
C ARG A 180 -14.07 0.10 15.15
N GLN A 181 -15.23 0.71 15.20
CA GLN A 181 -15.40 2.10 15.60
C GLN A 181 -15.29 2.21 17.12
N THR A 182 -14.51 3.18 17.59
CA THR A 182 -14.24 3.40 19.01
C THR A 182 -13.78 4.82 19.26
N GLU A 183 -13.37 5.12 20.50
CA GLU A 183 -12.72 6.37 20.87
C GLU A 183 -11.59 6.14 21.86
N ILE A 184 -10.67 7.10 21.96
CA ILE A 184 -9.66 7.16 23.01
C ILE A 184 -9.63 8.56 23.58
N LYS A 185 -9.96 8.71 24.90
CA LYS A 185 -10.04 10.00 25.61
C LYS A 185 -10.90 11.03 24.86
N GLY A 186 -12.02 10.59 24.29
CA GLY A 186 -12.92 11.44 23.53
C GLY A 186 -12.48 11.75 22.10
N ILE A 187 -11.39 11.14 21.61
CA ILE A 187 -10.97 11.22 20.20
C ILE A 187 -11.62 10.08 19.42
N PRO A 188 -12.51 10.37 18.47
CA PRO A 188 -13.19 9.32 17.70
C PRO A 188 -12.24 8.70 16.67
N VAL A 189 -12.18 7.38 16.63
CA VAL A 189 -11.35 6.62 15.69
C VAL A 189 -12.06 5.38 15.18
N VAL A 190 -11.59 4.87 14.03
CA VAL A 190 -11.83 3.49 13.60
C VAL A 190 -10.50 2.77 13.65
N ILE A 191 -10.48 1.57 14.22
CA ILE A 191 -9.28 0.73 14.26
C ILE A 191 -9.52 -0.47 13.37
N SER A 192 -8.64 -0.67 12.39
CA SER A 192 -8.62 -1.88 11.60
C SER A 192 -7.38 -2.71 11.89
N ARG A 193 -7.50 -4.03 11.71
CA ARG A 193 -6.36 -4.93 11.75
C ARG A 193 -5.88 -5.18 10.32
N THR A 194 -5.25 -4.15 9.77
CA THR A 194 -4.70 -4.06 8.42
C THR A 194 -3.34 -3.37 8.46
N GLY A 195 -2.65 -3.29 7.34
CA GLY A 195 -1.38 -2.59 7.20
C GLY A 195 -0.63 -2.99 5.94
N TRP A 196 0.34 -2.16 5.56
CA TRP A 196 1.13 -2.32 4.33
C TRP A 196 2.56 -2.81 4.60
N SER A 197 2.79 -3.48 5.73
CA SER A 197 4.12 -3.87 6.20
C SER A 197 4.46 -5.35 6.05
N GLY A 198 3.45 -6.23 5.96
CA GLY A 198 3.65 -7.67 6.10
C GLY A 198 4.03 -8.12 7.52
N GLU A 199 4.03 -7.21 8.49
CA GLU A 199 4.09 -7.49 9.92
C GLU A 199 2.68 -7.49 10.53
N ILE A 200 2.57 -7.91 11.79
CA ILE A 200 1.35 -7.66 12.55
C ILE A 200 1.18 -6.16 12.74
N GLY A 201 -0.05 -5.66 12.59
CA GLY A 201 -0.29 -4.23 12.74
C GLY A 201 -1.74 -3.84 12.71
N TYR A 202 -1.94 -2.56 12.93
CA TYR A 202 -3.24 -1.90 13.00
C TYR A 202 -3.17 -0.56 12.29
N GLU A 203 -4.30 -0.14 11.76
CA GLU A 203 -4.52 1.21 11.25
C GLU A 203 -5.51 1.93 12.15
N VAL A 204 -5.18 3.17 12.52
CA VAL A 204 -5.99 4.02 13.40
C VAL A 204 -6.48 5.21 12.57
N TYR A 205 -7.71 5.16 12.14
CA TYR A 205 -8.35 6.19 11.34
C TYR A 205 -8.94 7.26 12.25
N LEU A 206 -8.24 8.38 12.39
CA LEU A 206 -8.71 9.55 13.12
C LEU A 206 -9.90 10.17 12.41
N ARG A 207 -10.97 10.54 13.15
CA ARG A 207 -12.20 11.14 12.63
C ARG A 207 -12.43 12.59 13.08
N ASP A 208 -11.38 13.26 13.50
CA ASP A 208 -11.35 14.68 13.87
C ASP A 208 -9.92 15.21 13.68
N GLU A 209 -9.66 15.86 12.54
CA GLU A 209 -8.33 16.36 12.19
C GLU A 209 -7.71 17.28 13.26
N LYS A 210 -8.56 18.00 14.03
CA LYS A 210 -8.11 18.89 15.11
C LYS A 210 -7.43 18.15 16.25
N LYS A 211 -7.62 16.84 16.33
CA LYS A 211 -7.06 15.94 17.34
C LYS A 211 -5.82 15.17 16.87
N GLY A 212 -5.30 15.50 15.70
CA GLY A 212 -4.16 14.79 15.11
C GLY A 212 -2.93 14.77 16.02
N ALA A 213 -2.48 15.93 16.44
CA ALA A 213 -1.31 16.02 17.33
C ALA A 213 -1.55 15.28 18.66
N ASP A 214 -2.74 15.44 19.29
CA ASP A 214 -3.07 14.77 20.54
C ASP A 214 -2.99 13.23 20.40
N LEU A 215 -3.55 12.68 19.33
CA LEU A 215 -3.54 11.23 19.05
C LEU A 215 -2.12 10.72 18.79
N TYR A 216 -1.36 11.41 17.94
CA TYR A 216 0.01 11.01 17.59
C TYR A 216 0.90 10.95 18.83
N GLU A 217 0.92 12.03 19.62
CA GLU A 217 1.73 12.12 20.84
C GLU A 217 1.30 11.08 21.89
N MET A 218 -0.01 10.79 21.99
CA MET A 218 -0.53 9.77 22.91
C MET A 218 -0.02 8.37 22.53
N ILE A 219 -0.02 8.03 21.24
CA ILE A 219 0.48 6.73 20.76
C ILE A 219 2.00 6.65 20.99
N MET A 220 2.75 7.71 20.67
CA MET A 220 4.20 7.74 20.88
C MET A 220 4.55 7.59 22.36
N ALA A 221 3.87 8.33 23.25
CA ALA A 221 4.13 8.25 24.70
C ALA A 221 3.83 6.86 25.28
N ALA A 222 2.71 6.23 24.90
CA ALA A 222 2.38 4.88 25.34
C ALA A 222 3.35 3.83 24.76
N GLY A 223 3.86 4.10 23.57
CA GLY A 223 4.77 3.19 22.84
C GLY A 223 6.23 3.21 23.32
N GLU A 224 6.63 4.19 24.15
CA GLU A 224 8.02 4.36 24.58
C GLU A 224 8.61 3.07 25.19
N LYS A 225 7.90 2.42 26.09
CA LYS A 225 8.33 1.15 26.71
C LYS A 225 8.35 -0.03 25.75
N HIS A 226 7.64 0.08 24.62
CA HIS A 226 7.66 -0.90 23.53
C HIS A 226 8.73 -0.58 22.47
N LYS A 227 9.51 0.49 22.69
CA LYS A 227 10.52 1.02 21.77
C LYS A 227 9.90 1.45 20.44
N ILE A 228 8.76 2.15 20.51
CA ILE A 228 8.14 2.70 19.31
C ILE A 228 9.07 3.68 18.60
N ALA A 229 9.16 3.55 17.28
CA ALA A 229 9.89 4.50 16.45
C ALA A 229 8.92 5.12 15.42
N PRO A 230 8.94 6.43 15.22
CA PRO A 230 8.28 7.02 14.08
C PRO A 230 9.10 6.67 12.84
N THR A 231 8.46 6.18 11.79
CA THR A 231 9.10 5.86 10.51
C THR A 231 8.15 6.17 9.35
N GLY A 232 8.65 6.12 8.12
CA GLY A 232 7.82 6.00 6.94
C GLY A 232 7.55 4.52 6.61
N PRO A 233 6.64 4.22 5.66
CA PRO A 233 6.42 2.87 5.19
C PRO A 233 7.69 2.23 4.64
N SER A 234 8.00 1.01 5.13
CA SER A 234 9.22 0.32 4.76
C SER A 234 9.14 -0.29 3.37
N GLN A 235 9.82 0.32 2.40
CA GLN A 235 9.93 -0.23 1.04
C GLN A 235 10.62 -1.61 1.04
N ILE A 236 11.60 -1.82 1.91
CA ILE A 236 12.29 -3.11 2.05
C ILE A 236 11.29 -4.19 2.48
N ARG A 237 10.56 -3.93 3.56
CA ARG A 237 9.68 -4.94 4.14
C ARG A 237 8.46 -5.27 3.27
N ARG A 238 7.87 -4.26 2.60
CA ARG A 238 6.76 -4.51 1.68
C ARG A 238 7.20 -5.38 0.48
N VAL A 239 8.42 -5.14 -0.07
CA VAL A 239 8.95 -5.96 -1.16
C VAL A 239 9.19 -7.39 -0.68
N GLU A 240 9.81 -7.60 0.50
CA GLU A 240 9.94 -8.94 1.08
C GLU A 240 8.61 -9.68 1.19
N ALA A 241 7.54 -8.97 1.55
CA ALA A 241 6.20 -9.53 1.74
C ALA A 241 5.39 -9.73 0.45
N GLY A 242 5.94 -9.39 -0.71
CA GLY A 242 5.21 -9.45 -1.98
C GLY A 242 4.05 -8.46 -2.05
N ILE A 243 4.19 -7.28 -1.43
CA ILE A 243 3.20 -6.21 -1.45
C ILE A 243 3.59 -5.20 -2.53
N PHE A 244 2.65 -4.89 -3.41
CA PHE A 244 2.86 -3.94 -4.51
C PHE A 244 2.55 -2.51 -4.08
N SER A 245 3.06 -1.56 -4.85
CA SER A 245 2.80 -0.14 -4.73
C SER A 245 2.23 0.38 -6.03
N TYR A 246 1.08 1.02 -5.97
CA TYR A 246 0.46 1.64 -7.14
C TYR A 246 1.40 2.73 -7.72
N PHE A 247 1.38 2.93 -9.02
CA PHE A 247 2.33 3.68 -9.83
C PHE A 247 3.74 3.08 -9.91
N GLN A 248 4.23 2.40 -8.87
CA GLN A 248 5.54 1.77 -8.89
C GLN A 248 5.50 0.41 -9.59
N ASP A 249 4.60 -0.47 -9.15
CA ASP A 249 4.54 -1.87 -9.58
C ASP A 249 3.33 -2.18 -10.48
N MET A 250 2.38 -1.28 -10.55
CA MET A 250 1.20 -1.38 -11.40
C MET A 250 0.65 0.00 -11.73
N ARG A 251 0.02 0.12 -12.88
CA ARG A 251 -0.52 1.36 -13.43
C ARG A 251 -1.84 1.09 -14.14
N VAL A 252 -2.49 2.15 -14.60
CA VAL A 252 -3.73 2.07 -15.37
C VAL A 252 -3.62 1.24 -16.65
N THR A 253 -2.41 1.04 -17.17
CA THR A 253 -2.14 0.19 -18.35
C THR A 253 -1.99 -1.30 -18.03
N ASP A 254 -1.98 -1.66 -16.77
CA ASP A 254 -1.80 -3.03 -16.29
C ASP A 254 -3.14 -3.57 -15.79
N ASN A 255 -3.35 -4.87 -15.93
CA ASN A 255 -4.58 -5.51 -15.49
C ASN A 255 -4.31 -6.49 -14.32
N PRO A 256 -5.34 -6.89 -13.56
CA PRO A 256 -5.19 -7.75 -12.40
C PRO A 256 -4.49 -9.09 -12.66
N PHE A 257 -4.63 -9.64 -13.87
CA PHE A 257 -4.04 -10.94 -14.22
C PHE A 257 -2.53 -10.83 -14.47
N GLU A 258 -2.07 -9.72 -15.07
CA GLU A 258 -0.64 -9.47 -15.29
C GLU A 258 0.14 -9.34 -13.98
N ILE A 259 -0.49 -8.82 -12.93
CA ILE A 259 0.14 -8.67 -11.60
C ILE A 259 -0.15 -9.83 -10.65
N GLY A 260 -0.81 -10.91 -11.13
CA GLY A 260 -1.10 -12.11 -10.32
C GLY A 260 -2.14 -11.87 -9.22
N MET A 261 -3.08 -10.95 -9.44
CA MET A 261 -4.18 -10.65 -8.50
C MET A 261 -5.52 -11.24 -8.97
N ASP A 262 -5.49 -12.34 -9.71
CA ASP A 262 -6.67 -13.07 -10.22
C ASP A 262 -7.72 -13.33 -9.13
N ARG A 263 -7.26 -13.63 -7.90
CA ARG A 263 -8.11 -13.90 -6.73
C ARG A 263 -9.00 -12.72 -6.31
N LEU A 264 -8.72 -11.52 -6.80
CA LEU A 264 -9.51 -10.30 -6.53
C LEU A 264 -10.51 -10.00 -7.64
N VAL A 265 -10.62 -10.87 -8.64
CA VAL A 265 -11.52 -10.69 -9.79
C VAL A 265 -12.51 -11.84 -9.84
N ASP A 266 -13.77 -11.57 -9.59
CA ASP A 266 -14.88 -12.51 -9.74
C ASP A 266 -15.68 -12.17 -11.00
N LEU A 267 -15.34 -12.81 -12.11
CA LEU A 267 -16.03 -12.61 -13.39
C LEU A 267 -17.41 -13.27 -13.43
N GLU A 268 -17.66 -14.23 -12.54
CA GLU A 268 -18.89 -15.03 -12.51
C GLU A 268 -19.95 -14.45 -11.57
N MET A 269 -19.61 -13.45 -10.75
CA MET A 269 -20.60 -12.82 -9.88
C MET A 269 -21.74 -12.20 -10.70
N GLU A 270 -22.97 -12.28 -10.19
CA GLU A 270 -24.16 -11.72 -10.81
C GLU A 270 -24.08 -10.20 -10.97
N ALA A 271 -23.55 -9.52 -9.95
CA ALA A 271 -23.39 -8.08 -9.97
C ALA A 271 -22.44 -7.64 -11.11
N ASP A 272 -22.75 -6.52 -11.72
CA ASP A 272 -21.89 -5.88 -12.71
C ASP A 272 -20.83 -5.01 -12.03
N PHE A 273 -19.70 -4.81 -12.71
CA PHE A 273 -18.65 -3.88 -12.31
C PHE A 273 -17.94 -3.28 -13.52
N VAL A 274 -17.34 -2.10 -13.31
CA VAL A 274 -16.60 -1.41 -14.37
C VAL A 274 -15.42 -2.24 -14.84
N GLY A 275 -15.36 -2.52 -16.15
CA GLY A 275 -14.30 -3.32 -16.78
C GLY A 275 -14.59 -4.82 -16.88
N LYS A 276 -15.76 -5.30 -16.45
CA LYS A 276 -16.09 -6.75 -16.44
C LYS A 276 -15.90 -7.42 -17.79
N GLU A 277 -16.46 -6.85 -18.85
CA GLU A 277 -16.35 -7.43 -20.20
C GLU A 277 -14.91 -7.37 -20.75
N ALA A 278 -14.18 -6.29 -20.46
CA ALA A 278 -12.78 -6.20 -20.84
C ALA A 278 -11.93 -7.25 -20.12
N LEU A 279 -12.14 -7.45 -18.81
CA LEU A 279 -11.43 -8.48 -18.05
C LEU A 279 -11.79 -9.91 -18.48
N LYS A 280 -13.04 -10.18 -18.87
CA LYS A 280 -13.42 -11.47 -19.48
C LYS A 280 -12.64 -11.72 -20.77
N LYS A 281 -12.56 -10.71 -21.64
CA LYS A 281 -11.80 -10.79 -22.89
C LYS A 281 -10.31 -11.03 -22.64
N ILE A 282 -9.69 -10.27 -21.74
CA ILE A 282 -8.28 -10.43 -21.36
C ILE A 282 -8.02 -11.85 -20.82
N LYS A 283 -8.90 -12.38 -19.96
CA LYS A 283 -8.78 -13.74 -19.43
C LYS A 283 -8.88 -14.80 -20.53
N GLN A 284 -9.76 -14.61 -21.51
CA GLN A 284 -9.93 -15.52 -22.63
C GLN A 284 -8.72 -15.51 -23.60
N GLU A 285 -8.18 -14.33 -23.89
CA GLU A 285 -7.01 -14.16 -24.77
C GLU A 285 -5.70 -14.54 -24.10
N GLY A 286 -5.65 -14.53 -22.77
CA GLY A 286 -4.45 -14.73 -21.96
C GLY A 286 -3.57 -13.50 -21.88
N ILE A 287 -2.74 -13.44 -20.84
CA ILE A 287 -1.78 -12.34 -20.62
C ILE A 287 -0.52 -12.53 -21.48
N LYS A 288 0.06 -11.43 -21.94
CA LYS A 288 1.31 -11.44 -22.74
C LYS A 288 2.56 -11.23 -21.90
N ARG A 289 2.41 -10.58 -20.74
CA ARG A 289 3.48 -10.27 -19.79
C ARG A 289 3.00 -10.53 -18.37
N LYS A 290 3.94 -10.61 -17.44
CA LYS A 290 3.63 -10.86 -16.02
C LYS A 290 4.60 -10.13 -15.11
N LEU A 291 4.10 -9.65 -13.99
CA LEU A 291 4.93 -9.18 -12.87
C LEU A 291 5.43 -10.39 -12.09
N VAL A 292 6.75 -10.50 -11.97
CA VAL A 292 7.44 -11.61 -11.29
C VAL A 292 8.37 -11.10 -10.20
N GLY A 293 8.68 -11.96 -9.23
CA GLY A 293 9.76 -11.73 -8.28
C GLY A 293 11.11 -11.98 -8.91
N ILE A 294 12.09 -11.15 -8.57
CA ILE A 294 13.49 -11.30 -9.05
C ILE A 294 14.48 -11.15 -7.90
N GLU A 295 15.59 -11.89 -8.00
CA GLU A 295 16.81 -11.65 -7.23
C GLU A 295 17.82 -10.99 -8.17
N ILE A 296 18.38 -9.84 -7.78
CA ILE A 296 19.41 -9.12 -8.53
C ILE A 296 20.77 -9.53 -7.94
N LEU A 297 21.63 -10.14 -8.76
CA LEU A 297 22.89 -10.71 -8.30
C LEU A 297 23.96 -9.63 -8.16
N GLY A 298 24.85 -9.79 -7.19
CA GLY A 298 25.99 -8.90 -6.94
C GLY A 298 25.92 -8.15 -5.61
N ASP A 299 26.67 -7.07 -5.50
CA ASP A 299 26.74 -6.24 -4.30
C ASP A 299 25.39 -5.60 -3.95
N PRO A 300 25.19 -5.20 -2.68
CA PRO A 300 24.00 -4.45 -2.30
C PRO A 300 23.75 -3.27 -3.22
N ILE A 301 22.52 -3.15 -3.70
CA ILE A 301 22.11 -2.11 -4.67
C ILE A 301 22.38 -0.69 -4.15
N SER A 302 22.36 -0.51 -2.83
CA SER A 302 22.74 0.74 -2.15
C SER A 302 24.22 1.14 -2.35
N LYS A 303 25.08 0.19 -2.76
CA LYS A 303 26.48 0.45 -3.13
C LYS A 303 26.65 0.74 -4.63
N VAL A 304 25.69 0.33 -5.43
CA VAL A 304 25.68 0.53 -6.88
C VAL A 304 25.11 1.91 -7.25
N VAL A 305 24.07 2.32 -6.56
CA VAL A 305 23.40 3.60 -6.81
C VAL A 305 24.02 4.69 -5.94
N PRO A 306 24.43 5.84 -6.53
CA PRO A 306 25.01 6.93 -5.76
C PRO A 306 24.05 7.45 -4.68
N PRO A 307 24.56 7.67 -3.44
CA PRO A 307 23.73 8.06 -2.28
C PRO A 307 23.02 9.41 -2.42
N GLU A 308 23.48 10.26 -3.34
CA GLU A 308 22.82 11.54 -3.67
C GLU A 308 21.48 11.38 -4.41
N TYR A 309 21.22 10.24 -5.02
CA TYR A 309 19.97 9.93 -5.72
C TYR A 309 19.04 9.06 -4.90
N THR A 310 19.59 8.25 -4.01
CA THR A 310 18.78 7.42 -3.11
C THR A 310 19.44 7.36 -1.75
N PRO A 311 18.93 8.09 -0.78
CA PRO A 311 19.45 8.05 0.58
C PRO A 311 19.16 6.70 1.28
N GLY A 312 18.51 5.78 0.59
CA GLY A 312 18.13 4.49 1.13
C GLY A 312 18.31 3.34 0.16
N TYR A 313 17.78 2.21 0.54
CA TYR A 313 17.89 0.94 -0.19
C TYR A 313 16.85 0.76 -1.29
N PHE A 314 15.93 1.70 -1.43
CA PHE A 314 14.89 1.68 -2.45
C PHE A 314 15.25 2.61 -3.61
N VAL A 315 15.14 2.08 -4.83
CA VAL A 315 15.41 2.83 -6.06
C VAL A 315 14.13 2.92 -6.87
N PRO A 316 13.55 4.13 -7.02
CA PRO A 316 12.23 4.30 -7.64
C PRO A 316 12.24 4.14 -9.17
N ASP A 317 13.36 4.39 -9.85
CA ASP A 317 13.41 4.34 -11.32
C ASP A 317 13.17 2.94 -11.86
N HIS A 318 12.44 2.83 -12.97
CA HIS A 318 12.32 1.59 -13.71
C HIS A 318 13.58 1.34 -14.53
N TRP A 319 14.16 0.15 -14.41
CA TRP A 319 15.36 -0.22 -15.17
C TRP A 319 15.03 -1.25 -16.25
N PRO A 320 15.42 -1.02 -17.50
CA PRO A 320 15.13 -1.95 -18.60
C PRO A 320 15.85 -3.29 -18.43
N ILE A 321 15.18 -4.35 -18.87
CA ILE A 321 15.66 -5.73 -18.88
C ILE A 321 15.93 -6.13 -20.32
N PHE A 322 17.06 -6.80 -20.53
CA PHE A 322 17.50 -7.27 -21.84
C PHE A 322 17.73 -8.79 -21.85
N ASP A 323 17.28 -9.43 -22.92
CA ASP A 323 17.77 -10.71 -23.39
C ASP A 323 18.74 -10.42 -24.53
N ASP A 324 20.02 -10.64 -24.31
CA ASP A 324 21.10 -10.21 -25.20
C ASP A 324 21.01 -8.72 -25.60
N LYS A 325 20.45 -8.43 -26.79
CA LYS A 325 20.33 -7.08 -27.35
C LYS A 325 18.91 -6.52 -27.32
N GLU A 326 17.92 -7.38 -27.12
CA GLU A 326 16.52 -6.99 -27.17
C GLU A 326 16.02 -6.59 -25.77
N GLU A 327 15.35 -5.45 -25.67
CA GLU A 327 14.65 -5.05 -24.44
C GLU A 327 13.37 -5.87 -24.31
N ILE A 328 13.30 -6.66 -23.24
CA ILE A 328 12.17 -7.58 -23.01
C ILE A 328 11.24 -7.13 -21.88
N GLY A 329 11.62 -6.13 -21.09
CA GLY A 329 10.81 -5.69 -19.97
C GLY A 329 11.55 -4.71 -19.05
N TYR A 330 11.05 -4.57 -17.84
CA TYR A 330 11.63 -3.60 -16.89
C TYR A 330 11.42 -4.01 -15.44
N VAL A 331 12.37 -3.61 -14.59
CA VAL A 331 12.31 -3.74 -13.13
C VAL A 331 11.48 -2.60 -12.58
N THR A 332 10.48 -2.90 -11.76
CA THR A 332 9.62 -1.89 -11.14
C THR A 332 10.13 -1.48 -9.76
N SER A 333 10.17 -2.40 -8.81
CA SER A 333 10.71 -2.18 -7.46
C SER A 333 11.97 -2.99 -7.24
N LYS A 334 12.90 -2.43 -6.49
CA LYS A 334 14.15 -3.08 -6.14
C LYS A 334 14.74 -2.49 -4.87
N CYS A 335 15.23 -3.35 -4.00
CA CYS A 335 15.88 -2.97 -2.76
C CYS A 335 16.87 -4.05 -2.31
N TYR A 336 17.78 -3.68 -1.43
CA TYR A 336 18.56 -4.65 -0.65
C TYR A 336 17.78 -5.01 0.63
N SER A 337 17.56 -6.29 0.86
CA SER A 337 17.01 -6.78 2.13
C SER A 337 18.14 -7.13 3.09
N PRO A 338 18.31 -6.42 4.22
CA PRO A 338 19.37 -6.72 5.17
C PRO A 338 19.15 -8.03 5.91
N ARG A 339 17.90 -8.49 6.03
CA ARG A 339 17.54 -9.79 6.62
C ARG A 339 17.86 -10.97 5.73
N LEU A 340 17.59 -10.82 4.43
CA LEU A 340 17.83 -11.87 3.43
C LEU A 340 19.26 -11.83 2.88
N GLU A 341 19.97 -10.72 3.11
CA GLU A 341 21.30 -10.42 2.54
C GLU A 341 21.30 -10.50 1.00
N LYS A 342 20.19 -10.04 0.37
CA LYS A 342 19.94 -10.13 -1.07
C LYS A 342 19.31 -8.84 -1.61
N ASN A 343 19.61 -8.56 -2.88
CA ASN A 343 18.83 -7.61 -3.64
C ASN A 343 17.60 -8.32 -4.21
N ILE A 344 16.43 -7.82 -3.87
CA ILE A 344 15.15 -8.36 -4.30
C ILE A 344 14.31 -7.29 -4.99
N GLY A 345 13.39 -7.71 -5.83
CA GLY A 345 12.53 -6.77 -6.54
C GLY A 345 11.46 -7.43 -7.39
N TYR A 346 10.75 -6.61 -8.15
CA TYR A 346 9.75 -7.06 -9.08
C TYR A 346 10.08 -6.60 -10.50
N ALA A 347 9.66 -7.39 -11.49
CA ALA A 347 9.87 -7.07 -12.88
C ALA A 347 8.66 -7.46 -13.75
N PHE A 348 8.30 -6.60 -14.70
CA PHE A 348 7.43 -6.96 -15.80
C PHE A 348 8.25 -7.56 -16.93
N ILE A 349 7.92 -8.80 -17.30
CA ILE A 349 8.58 -9.53 -18.40
C ILE A 349 7.53 -10.28 -19.22
N PRO A 350 7.81 -10.62 -20.50
CA PRO A 350 6.94 -11.46 -21.30
C PRO A 350 6.70 -12.82 -20.63
N ILE A 351 5.51 -13.37 -20.82
CA ILE A 351 5.10 -14.62 -20.15
C ILE A 351 6.07 -15.78 -20.42
N GLY A 352 6.70 -15.81 -21.60
CA GLY A 352 7.70 -16.82 -21.97
C GLY A 352 8.98 -16.80 -21.12
N TYR A 353 9.27 -15.67 -20.47
CA TYR A 353 10.43 -15.50 -19.58
C TYR A 353 10.08 -15.64 -18.10
N SER A 354 8.80 -15.82 -17.74
CA SER A 354 8.33 -15.76 -16.34
C SER A 354 8.60 -17.02 -15.50
N LYS A 355 9.26 -18.03 -16.07
CA LYS A 355 9.59 -19.27 -15.37
C LYS A 355 10.69 -19.00 -14.32
N GLU A 356 10.54 -19.56 -13.12
CA GLU A 356 11.56 -19.52 -12.09
C GLU A 356 12.90 -20.09 -12.61
N GLY A 357 13.98 -19.43 -12.25
CA GLY A 357 15.34 -19.74 -12.73
C GLY A 357 15.71 -19.09 -14.05
N THR A 358 14.81 -18.36 -14.72
CA THR A 358 15.17 -17.61 -15.94
C THR A 358 16.08 -16.44 -15.59
N GLU A 359 17.21 -16.35 -16.30
CA GLU A 359 18.22 -15.29 -16.12
C GLU A 359 18.10 -14.23 -17.21
N PHE A 360 18.42 -12.98 -16.86
CA PHE A 360 18.49 -11.87 -17.80
C PHE A 360 19.42 -10.76 -17.31
N THR A 361 19.65 -9.77 -18.15
CA THR A 361 20.48 -8.60 -17.83
C THR A 361 19.63 -7.37 -17.60
N ILE A 362 19.85 -6.69 -16.47
CA ILE A 362 19.29 -5.37 -16.17
C ILE A 362 20.32 -4.33 -16.56
N LYS A 363 19.92 -3.33 -17.34
CA LYS A 363 20.76 -2.17 -17.65
C LYS A 363 20.36 -1.01 -16.75
N SER A 364 21.07 -0.85 -15.64
CA SER A 364 20.93 0.34 -14.82
C SER A 364 21.72 1.52 -15.40
N PRO A 365 21.43 2.76 -15.00
CA PRO A 365 22.24 3.92 -15.39
C PRO A 365 23.71 3.86 -14.95
N TYR A 366 24.04 2.95 -14.02
CA TYR A 366 25.36 2.87 -13.38
C TYR A 366 26.16 1.66 -13.84
N THR A 367 25.51 0.51 -14.04
CA THR A 367 26.17 -0.74 -14.43
C THR A 367 25.14 -1.76 -14.93
N ASN A 368 25.62 -2.76 -15.65
CA ASN A 368 24.80 -3.93 -15.98
C ASN A 368 24.79 -4.91 -14.81
N LEU A 369 23.60 -5.38 -14.46
CA LEU A 369 23.37 -6.34 -13.39
C LEU A 369 22.77 -7.62 -13.96
N LYS A 370 23.08 -8.74 -13.34
CA LYS A 370 22.40 -10.02 -13.63
C LYS A 370 21.24 -10.20 -12.66
N ALA A 371 20.15 -10.78 -13.13
CA ALA A 371 19.01 -11.13 -12.28
C ALA A 371 18.44 -12.48 -12.69
N ILE A 372 17.74 -13.08 -11.74
CA ILE A 372 17.08 -14.39 -11.90
C ILE A 372 15.65 -14.30 -11.37
N VAL A 373 14.70 -14.92 -12.07
CA VAL A 373 13.30 -15.04 -11.62
C VAL A 373 13.24 -15.98 -10.42
N VAL A 374 12.64 -15.53 -9.33
CA VAL A 374 12.48 -16.28 -8.08
C VAL A 374 11.02 -16.24 -7.59
N PRO A 375 10.62 -17.18 -6.73
CA PRO A 375 9.30 -17.12 -6.08
C PRO A 375 9.11 -15.85 -5.25
N MET A 376 7.88 -15.36 -5.19
CA MET A 376 7.46 -14.31 -4.25
C MET A 376 6.16 -14.72 -3.54
N PRO A 377 5.93 -14.29 -2.29
CA PRO A 377 6.76 -13.38 -1.46
C PRO A 377 8.14 -13.95 -1.13
N PHE A 378 9.14 -13.06 -0.98
CA PHE A 378 10.53 -13.46 -0.66
C PHE A 378 10.69 -13.88 0.80
N TYR A 379 9.84 -13.36 1.68
CA TYR A 379 9.81 -13.70 3.11
C TYR A 379 8.36 -13.91 3.57
N ASP A 380 8.16 -14.90 4.44
CA ASP A 380 6.84 -15.35 4.93
C ASP A 380 5.81 -15.62 3.80
N PRO A 381 6.11 -16.54 2.87
CA PRO A 381 5.26 -16.80 1.69
C PRO A 381 3.84 -17.27 2.05
N LYS A 382 3.64 -17.77 3.27
CA LYS A 382 2.33 -18.17 3.78
C LYS A 382 1.61 -17.06 4.56
N LYS A 383 2.18 -15.85 4.62
CA LYS A 383 1.64 -14.68 5.35
C LYS A 383 1.24 -15.00 6.79
N LYS A 384 2.05 -15.80 7.48
CA LYS A 384 1.78 -16.20 8.88
C LYS A 384 1.99 -15.06 9.87
N ILE A 385 2.87 -14.11 9.56
CA ILE A 385 3.20 -13.00 10.45
C ILE A 385 2.02 -12.04 10.62
N PRO A 386 1.45 -11.45 9.55
CA PRO A 386 0.38 -10.46 9.70
C PRO A 386 -0.92 -11.05 10.26
N ILE A 387 -1.15 -12.35 10.11
CA ILE A 387 -2.39 -13.00 10.58
C ILE A 387 -2.32 -13.49 12.03
N LYS A 388 -1.13 -13.50 12.68
CA LYS A 388 -1.00 -13.83 14.11
C LYS A 388 -1.86 -12.90 14.96
#